data_01b97c3814503ac57cdd71c04e526bdb
#
_entry.id   01b97c3814503ac57cdd71c04e526bdb
#
_cell.length_a   1.000
_cell.length_b   1.000
_cell.length_c   1.000
_cell.angle_alpha   90.00
_cell.angle_beta   90.00
_cell.angle_gamma   90.00
#
_symmetry.space_group_name_H-M   'P 1'
#
loop_
_entity.id
_entity.type
_entity.pdbx_description
1 polymer ?
#
loop_
_entity_poly.entity_id
_entity_poly.type
_entity_poly.pdbx_seq_one_letter_code
_entity_poly.pdbx_strand_id
1 'polypeptide(L)'
;DRVPVGNDLYGAFGRDFATKDDRRIMVVAISKRQWQSLVEATNIVDHLMAIEDALGVDLSREGDRWDARDAIASFMAPFIATHNLDEIAEIFDAKGVCWGPYQTFVQLVNEDRRASAENPMFGHIDQPGVGQVLAPGSPLSFSEIDRGCPTVAPRLGQHTDEILLEVLGMTSNEVGKLHDDGVVAGAKA
;
A
#
# COMPACT_ATOMS: atom_id res chain seq x y z
N ASP A 1 28.31 7.05 6.36
CA ASP A 1 27.04 6.56 6.93
C ASP A 1 25.87 7.37 6.36
N ARG A 2 24.77 6.70 6.05
CA ARG A 2 23.57 7.37 5.56
C ARG A 2 22.80 7.94 6.74
N VAL A 3 22.59 9.27 6.74
CA VAL A 3 21.77 9.92 7.77
C VAL A 3 20.26 9.65 7.53
N PRO A 4 19.43 9.70 8.57
CA PRO A 4 17.97 9.67 8.41
C PRO A 4 17.48 10.86 7.60
N VAL A 5 16.63 10.62 6.59
CA VAL A 5 16.13 11.65 5.68
C VAL A 5 14.60 11.81 5.72
N GLY A 6 13.96 11.21 6.73
CA GLY A 6 12.50 11.24 6.85
C GLY A 6 11.83 10.49 5.69
N ASN A 7 10.81 11.11 5.09
CA ASN A 7 10.05 10.56 3.97
C ASN A 7 10.63 10.91 2.60
N ASP A 8 11.81 11.55 2.54
CA ASP A 8 12.44 11.86 1.27
C ASP A 8 12.89 10.60 0.54
N LEU A 9 12.62 10.55 -0.76
CA LEU A 9 13.09 9.46 -1.62
C LEU A 9 14.58 9.66 -1.94
N TYR A 10 15.42 8.82 -1.36
CA TYR A 10 16.87 8.93 -1.53
C TYR A 10 17.31 8.75 -2.99
N GLY A 11 18.14 9.68 -3.45
CA GLY A 11 18.78 9.65 -4.77
C GLY A 11 17.92 10.18 -5.93
N ALA A 12 16.70 10.63 -5.66
CA ALA A 12 15.80 11.25 -6.66
C ALA A 12 14.93 12.32 -5.96
N PHE A 13 13.79 12.70 -6.56
CA PHE A 13 12.81 13.53 -5.89
C PHE A 13 11.59 12.71 -5.48
N GLY A 14 11.24 12.78 -4.23
CA GLY A 14 9.99 12.23 -3.67
C GLY A 14 9.87 12.69 -2.22
N ARG A 15 8.69 13.18 -1.86
CA ARG A 15 8.41 13.73 -0.54
C ARG A 15 6.91 13.70 -0.27
N ASP A 16 6.55 13.73 0.98
CA ASP A 16 5.17 13.89 1.39
C ASP A 16 4.80 15.37 1.59
N PHE A 17 3.57 15.70 1.27
CA PHE A 17 3.01 17.04 1.37
C PHE A 17 1.64 17.02 2.05
N ALA A 18 1.32 18.10 2.76
CA ALA A 18 -0.01 18.34 3.32
C ALA A 18 -0.90 19.04 2.29
N THR A 19 -2.14 18.58 2.15
CA THR A 19 -3.19 19.20 1.34
C THR A 19 -3.98 20.22 2.16
N LYS A 20 -4.83 20.99 1.51
CA LYS A 20 -5.69 22.02 2.12
C LYS A 20 -6.64 21.47 3.21
N ASP A 21 -7.08 20.23 3.05
CA ASP A 21 -8.01 19.53 3.93
C ASP A 21 -7.30 18.63 4.95
N ASP A 22 -6.07 18.98 5.32
CA ASP A 22 -5.24 18.26 6.32
C ASP A 22 -4.98 16.78 6.00
N ARG A 23 -5.14 16.38 4.73
CA ARG A 23 -4.68 15.07 4.26
C ARG A 23 -3.19 15.16 3.88
N ARG A 24 -2.58 14.02 3.71
CA ARG A 24 -1.19 13.95 3.24
C ARG A 24 -1.10 13.10 1.99
N ILE A 25 -0.21 13.48 1.10
CA ILE A 25 0.11 12.72 -0.11
C ILE A 25 1.61 12.46 -0.17
N MET A 26 1.99 11.35 -0.77
CA MET A 26 3.37 11.09 -1.21
C MET A 26 3.44 11.33 -2.71
N VAL A 27 4.47 12.05 -3.14
CA VAL A 27 4.79 12.29 -4.55
C VAL A 27 6.14 11.69 -4.85
N VAL A 28 6.29 11.02 -5.99
CA VAL A 28 7.54 10.36 -6.40
C VAL A 28 7.87 10.70 -7.84
N ALA A 29 9.10 11.10 -8.11
CA ALA A 29 9.59 11.41 -9.45
C ALA A 29 11.00 10.85 -9.66
N ILE A 30 11.11 9.55 -9.94
CA ILE A 30 12.37 8.88 -10.23
C ILE A 30 12.75 9.12 -11.69
N SER A 31 11.92 8.63 -12.62
CA SER A 31 12.19 8.74 -14.05
C SER A 31 11.99 10.17 -14.57
N LYS A 32 12.64 10.47 -15.70
CA LYS A 32 12.46 11.75 -16.40
C LYS A 32 10.99 12.03 -16.75
N ARG A 33 10.23 11.00 -17.15
CA ARG A 33 8.80 11.13 -17.44
C ARG A 33 8.00 11.53 -16.20
N GLN A 34 8.23 10.84 -15.07
CA GLN A 34 7.54 11.16 -13.81
C GLN A 34 7.86 12.58 -13.35
N TRP A 35 9.13 13.01 -13.50
CA TRP A 35 9.55 14.37 -13.21
C TRP A 35 8.81 15.39 -14.06
N GLN A 36 8.76 15.19 -15.39
CA GLN A 36 8.04 16.07 -16.30
C GLN A 36 6.55 16.16 -15.98
N SER A 37 5.89 15.01 -15.73
CA SER A 37 4.49 14.98 -15.32
C SER A 37 4.24 15.80 -14.06
N LEU A 38 5.11 15.68 -13.06
CA LEU A 38 4.99 16.41 -11.81
C LEU A 38 5.17 17.92 -12.00
N VAL A 39 6.19 18.33 -12.76
CA VAL A 39 6.49 19.73 -13.08
C VAL A 39 5.32 20.38 -13.85
N GLU A 40 4.76 19.67 -14.83
CA GLU A 40 3.59 20.15 -15.57
C GLU A 40 2.35 20.28 -14.69
N ALA A 41 2.11 19.30 -13.81
CA ALA A 41 0.95 19.31 -12.93
C ALA A 41 0.98 20.45 -11.92
N THR A 42 2.16 20.79 -11.41
CA THR A 42 2.35 21.82 -10.39
C THR A 42 2.69 23.20 -10.95
N ASN A 43 2.95 23.29 -12.27
CA ASN A 43 3.29 24.52 -13.00
C ASN A 43 4.44 25.33 -12.38
N ILE A 44 5.51 24.65 -11.94
CA ILE A 44 6.66 25.27 -11.26
C ILE A 44 7.89 25.46 -12.15
N VAL A 45 7.74 25.40 -13.47
CA VAL A 45 8.88 25.46 -14.44
C VAL A 45 9.78 26.65 -14.20
N ASP A 46 9.22 27.87 -14.06
CA ASP A 46 10.02 29.09 -13.87
C ASP A 46 10.81 29.06 -12.56
N HIS A 47 10.24 28.45 -11.52
CA HIS A 47 10.93 28.28 -10.24
C HIS A 47 12.08 27.28 -10.33
N LEU A 48 11.94 26.23 -11.13
CA LEU A 48 13.00 25.24 -11.35
C LEU A 48 14.19 25.85 -12.08
N MET A 49 13.95 26.67 -13.09
CA MET A 49 15.03 27.42 -13.78
C MET A 49 15.81 28.31 -12.81
N ALA A 50 15.10 28.99 -11.92
CA ALA A 50 15.77 29.82 -10.88
C ALA A 50 16.57 28.97 -9.88
N ILE A 51 16.14 27.75 -9.55
CA ILE A 51 16.89 26.80 -8.71
C ILE A 51 18.16 26.34 -9.44
N GLU A 52 18.04 25.94 -10.72
CA GLU A 52 19.17 25.50 -11.54
C GLU A 52 20.24 26.59 -11.63
N ASP A 53 19.84 27.84 -11.91
CA ASP A 53 20.75 29.00 -11.98
C ASP A 53 21.41 29.31 -10.63
N ALA A 54 20.65 29.26 -9.54
CA ALA A 54 21.15 29.63 -8.21
C ALA A 54 22.09 28.56 -7.61
N LEU A 55 21.83 27.29 -7.87
CA LEU A 55 22.58 26.17 -7.30
C LEU A 55 23.61 25.57 -8.26
N GLY A 56 23.57 25.92 -9.55
CA GLY A 56 24.44 25.34 -10.58
C GLY A 56 24.21 23.87 -10.82
N VAL A 57 22.95 23.44 -10.75
CA VAL A 57 22.49 22.01 -10.91
C VAL A 57 21.71 21.85 -12.19
N ASP A 58 21.56 20.60 -12.64
CA ASP A 58 20.71 20.19 -13.78
C ASP A 58 19.59 19.27 -13.27
N LEU A 59 18.40 19.81 -13.05
CA LEU A 59 17.26 19.09 -12.50
C LEU A 59 16.68 18.02 -13.46
N SER A 60 17.21 17.88 -14.67
CA SER A 60 16.96 16.71 -15.51
C SER A 60 17.60 15.44 -14.95
N ARG A 61 18.60 15.57 -14.06
CA ARG A 61 19.36 14.50 -13.41
C ARG A 61 18.77 14.15 -12.04
N GLU A 62 18.67 12.86 -11.74
CA GLU A 62 18.07 12.40 -10.47
C GLU A 62 18.84 12.86 -9.23
N GLY A 63 20.19 12.76 -9.26
CA GLY A 63 21.03 13.17 -8.14
C GLY A 63 20.92 14.67 -7.85
N ASP A 64 20.85 15.50 -8.88
CA ASP A 64 20.73 16.96 -8.72
C ASP A 64 19.35 17.33 -8.15
N ARG A 65 18.28 16.58 -8.50
CA ARG A 65 16.96 16.73 -7.84
C ARG A 65 17.01 16.33 -6.36
N TRP A 66 17.78 15.29 -6.03
CA TRP A 66 18.00 14.91 -4.64
C TRP A 66 18.70 16.01 -3.85
N ASP A 67 19.77 16.61 -4.42
CA ASP A 67 20.52 17.65 -3.75
C ASP A 67 19.71 18.95 -3.60
N ALA A 68 18.89 19.28 -4.57
CA ALA A 68 18.01 20.46 -4.57
C ALA A 68 16.63 20.22 -3.95
N ARG A 69 16.34 19.03 -3.36
CA ARG A 69 14.99 18.59 -2.94
C ARG A 69 14.25 19.57 -2.02
N ASP A 70 14.95 20.24 -1.13
CA ASP A 70 14.33 21.21 -0.22
C ASP A 70 13.88 22.48 -0.95
N ALA A 71 14.69 22.96 -1.89
CA ALA A 71 14.33 24.09 -2.74
C ALA A 71 13.14 23.75 -3.64
N ILE A 72 13.16 22.58 -4.30
CA ILE A 72 12.04 22.10 -5.12
C ILE A 72 10.75 22.00 -4.29
N ALA A 73 10.83 21.36 -3.11
CA ALA A 73 9.68 21.18 -2.24
C ALA A 73 9.09 22.52 -1.75
N SER A 74 9.92 23.55 -1.52
CA SER A 74 9.45 24.86 -1.08
C SER A 74 8.54 25.56 -2.08
N PHE A 75 8.73 25.31 -3.38
CA PHE A 75 7.84 25.83 -4.44
C PHE A 75 6.64 24.93 -4.72
N MET A 76 6.75 23.64 -4.46
CA MET A 76 5.67 22.69 -4.68
C MET A 76 4.64 22.67 -3.54
N ALA A 77 5.10 22.82 -2.30
CA ALA A 77 4.25 22.78 -1.12
C ALA A 77 3.08 23.80 -1.15
N PRO A 78 3.28 25.08 -1.56
CA PRO A 78 2.18 26.04 -1.64
C PRO A 78 1.10 25.62 -2.63
N PHE A 79 1.47 25.06 -3.79
CA PHE A 79 0.49 24.55 -4.74
C PHE A 79 -0.36 23.45 -4.12
N ILE A 80 0.26 22.45 -3.50
CA ILE A 80 -0.47 21.30 -2.90
C ILE A 80 -1.34 21.78 -1.73
N ALA A 81 -0.84 22.69 -0.89
CA ALA A 81 -1.57 23.22 0.27
C ALA A 81 -2.79 24.08 -0.09
N THR A 82 -2.96 24.50 -1.34
CA THR A 82 -4.15 25.25 -1.80
C THR A 82 -5.25 24.32 -2.35
N HIS A 83 -4.98 23.02 -2.52
CA HIS A 83 -5.92 22.05 -3.08
C HIS A 83 -6.29 20.96 -2.06
N ASN A 84 -7.55 20.52 -2.09
CA ASN A 84 -8.01 19.35 -1.35
C ASN A 84 -7.48 18.07 -2.01
N LEU A 85 -7.55 16.93 -1.30
CA LEU A 85 -7.08 15.64 -1.80
C LEU A 85 -7.72 15.26 -3.14
N ASP A 86 -9.04 15.45 -3.29
CA ASP A 86 -9.77 15.10 -4.51
C ASP A 86 -9.34 15.98 -5.69
N GLU A 87 -9.12 17.28 -5.47
CA GLU A 87 -8.62 18.22 -6.48
C GLU A 87 -7.20 17.83 -6.94
N ILE A 88 -6.33 17.45 -5.99
CA ILE A 88 -5.00 16.92 -6.32
C ILE A 88 -5.10 15.61 -7.12
N ALA A 89 -6.02 14.71 -6.75
CA ALA A 89 -6.23 13.46 -7.46
C ALA A 89 -6.59 13.72 -8.93
N GLU A 90 -7.54 14.60 -9.19
CA GLU A 90 -7.94 14.96 -10.55
C GLU A 90 -6.78 15.54 -11.37
N ILE A 91 -6.02 16.47 -10.81
CA ILE A 91 -4.89 17.12 -11.48
C ILE A 91 -3.77 16.11 -11.76
N PHE A 92 -3.38 15.34 -10.73
CA PHE A 92 -2.23 14.45 -10.80
C PHE A 92 -2.50 13.22 -11.66
N ASP A 93 -3.70 12.63 -11.57
CA ASP A 93 -4.10 11.49 -12.39
C ASP A 93 -4.19 11.89 -13.88
N ALA A 94 -4.77 13.06 -14.19
CA ALA A 94 -4.84 13.57 -15.56
C ALA A 94 -3.46 13.79 -16.21
N LYS A 95 -2.44 14.10 -15.40
CA LYS A 95 -1.06 14.33 -15.86
C LYS A 95 -0.17 13.09 -15.71
N GLY A 96 -0.66 12.01 -15.13
CA GLY A 96 0.11 10.78 -14.91
C GLY A 96 1.26 10.98 -13.90
N VAL A 97 1.06 11.81 -12.89
CA VAL A 97 2.00 11.97 -11.78
C VAL A 97 2.03 10.67 -10.97
N CYS A 98 3.21 10.28 -10.51
CA CYS A 98 3.33 9.16 -9.58
C CYS A 98 3.11 9.67 -8.15
N TRP A 99 1.95 9.40 -7.61
CA TRP A 99 1.54 9.87 -6.28
C TRP A 99 0.59 8.89 -5.60
N GLY A 100 0.34 9.12 -4.31
CA GLY A 100 -0.69 8.41 -3.56
C GLY A 100 -1.00 9.09 -2.23
N PRO A 101 -2.22 8.94 -1.73
CA PRO A 101 -2.59 9.47 -0.43
C PRO A 101 -1.99 8.64 0.71
N TYR A 102 -1.61 9.29 1.81
CA TYR A 102 -1.43 8.61 3.08
C TYR A 102 -2.81 8.31 3.67
N GLN A 103 -2.99 7.09 4.10
CA GLN A 103 -4.25 6.62 4.67
C GLN A 103 -3.98 5.90 5.98
N THR A 104 -4.83 6.11 6.97
CA THR A 104 -4.94 5.20 8.11
C THR A 104 -5.63 3.91 7.66
N PHE A 105 -5.51 2.82 8.41
CA PHE A 105 -6.25 1.59 8.11
C PHE A 105 -7.77 1.81 8.09
N VAL A 106 -8.28 2.68 8.94
CA VAL A 106 -9.71 3.04 8.95
C VAL A 106 -10.11 3.71 7.64
N GLN A 107 -9.31 4.67 7.16
CA GLN A 107 -9.55 5.33 5.88
C GLN A 107 -9.41 4.36 4.69
N LEU A 108 -8.39 3.51 4.71
CA LEU A 108 -8.19 2.49 3.67
C LEU A 108 -9.43 1.60 3.50
N VAL A 109 -9.97 1.09 4.62
CA VAL A 109 -11.11 0.16 4.58
C VAL A 109 -12.44 0.87 4.27
N ASN A 110 -12.62 2.12 4.71
CA ASN A 110 -13.89 2.82 4.57
C ASN A 110 -13.97 3.73 3.35
N GLU A 111 -12.84 4.22 2.81
CA GLU A 111 -12.81 5.23 1.77
C GLU A 111 -12.19 4.72 0.46
N ASP A 112 -11.31 3.71 0.51
CA ASP A 112 -10.59 3.24 -0.66
C ASP A 112 -11.29 2.02 -1.30
N ARG A 113 -11.91 2.22 -2.46
CA ARG A 113 -12.59 1.15 -3.21
C ARG A 113 -11.66 -0.01 -3.57
N ARG A 114 -10.35 0.21 -3.65
CA ARG A 114 -9.36 -0.83 -3.90
C ARG A 114 -9.24 -1.83 -2.75
N ALA A 115 -9.61 -1.42 -1.53
CA ALA A 115 -9.65 -2.25 -0.32
C ALA A 115 -11.10 -2.57 0.10
N SER A 116 -12.00 -2.78 -0.85
CA SER A 116 -13.42 -3.09 -0.63
C SER A 116 -13.84 -4.33 -1.42
N ALA A 117 -15.07 -4.79 -1.20
CA ALA A 117 -15.65 -5.89 -1.97
C ALA A 117 -15.90 -5.57 -3.46
N GLU A 118 -15.73 -4.32 -3.89
CA GLU A 118 -15.72 -3.96 -5.30
C GLU A 118 -14.45 -4.42 -6.02
N ASN A 119 -13.37 -4.61 -5.28
CA ASN A 119 -12.16 -5.26 -5.80
C ASN A 119 -12.32 -6.78 -5.67
N PRO A 120 -12.26 -7.54 -6.79
CA PRO A 120 -12.43 -9.00 -6.77
C PRO A 120 -11.44 -9.78 -5.89
N MET A 121 -10.38 -9.11 -5.42
CA MET A 121 -9.44 -9.70 -4.47
C MET A 121 -10.04 -9.83 -3.06
N PHE A 122 -11.03 -9.02 -2.71
CA PHE A 122 -11.62 -9.01 -1.37
C PHE A 122 -13.01 -9.66 -1.36
N GLY A 123 -13.35 -10.30 -0.26
CA GLY A 123 -14.67 -10.87 -0.02
C GLY A 123 -15.04 -10.78 1.45
N HIS A 124 -16.35 -10.74 1.71
CA HIS A 124 -16.84 -10.84 3.08
C HIS A 124 -16.88 -12.29 3.52
N ILE A 125 -16.33 -12.59 4.69
CA ILE A 125 -16.43 -13.88 5.35
C ILE A 125 -17.05 -13.71 6.74
N ASP A 126 -17.80 -14.70 7.20
CA ASP A 126 -18.32 -14.75 8.56
C ASP A 126 -17.38 -15.59 9.42
N GLN A 127 -16.42 -14.91 10.07
CA GLN A 127 -15.37 -15.55 10.85
C GLN A 127 -15.94 -15.99 12.22
N PRO A 128 -15.93 -17.30 12.55
CA PRO A 128 -16.43 -17.80 13.82
C PRO A 128 -15.80 -17.10 15.02
N GLY A 129 -16.63 -16.59 15.93
CA GLY A 129 -16.21 -15.87 17.13
C GLY A 129 -15.79 -14.41 16.93
N VAL A 130 -15.78 -13.91 15.68
CA VAL A 130 -15.42 -12.52 15.33
C VAL A 130 -16.59 -11.81 14.64
N GLY A 131 -17.33 -12.51 13.75
CA GLY A 131 -18.37 -11.96 12.90
C GLY A 131 -17.90 -11.69 11.48
N GLN A 132 -18.65 -10.85 10.76
CA GLN A 132 -18.35 -10.53 9.37
C GLN A 132 -17.12 -9.63 9.25
N VAL A 133 -16.16 -10.07 8.45
CA VAL A 133 -14.92 -9.30 8.15
C VAL A 133 -14.67 -9.26 6.65
N LEU A 134 -14.05 -8.19 6.18
CA LEU A 134 -13.52 -8.09 4.82
C LEU A 134 -12.17 -8.82 4.78
N ALA A 135 -12.07 -9.88 4.00
CA ALA A 135 -10.87 -10.70 3.90
C ALA A 135 -10.24 -10.60 2.50
N PRO A 136 -8.91 -10.44 2.40
CA PRO A 136 -8.22 -10.54 1.13
C PRO A 136 -8.09 -12.01 0.69
N GLY A 137 -8.36 -12.25 -0.59
CA GLY A 137 -8.07 -13.52 -1.26
C GLY A 137 -6.73 -13.50 -1.98
N SER A 138 -6.56 -14.39 -2.95
CA SER A 138 -5.34 -14.43 -3.77
C SER A 138 -5.19 -13.16 -4.62
N PRO A 139 -4.01 -12.51 -4.66
CA PRO A 139 -3.73 -11.42 -5.60
C PRO A 139 -3.57 -11.92 -7.04
N LEU A 140 -3.35 -13.22 -7.24
CA LEU A 140 -3.16 -13.81 -8.56
C LEU A 140 -4.50 -13.90 -9.31
N SER A 141 -4.46 -13.59 -10.59
CA SER A 141 -5.58 -13.75 -11.52
C SER A 141 -5.13 -14.59 -12.71
N PHE A 142 -5.89 -15.62 -13.03
CA PHE A 142 -5.64 -16.51 -14.16
C PHE A 142 -6.82 -16.45 -15.11
N SER A 143 -6.58 -16.63 -16.42
CA SER A 143 -7.64 -16.61 -17.44
C SER A 143 -8.55 -17.83 -17.38
N GLU A 144 -8.02 -18.98 -16.93
CA GLU A 144 -8.67 -20.29 -16.99
C GLU A 144 -9.07 -20.84 -15.60
N ILE A 145 -8.75 -20.12 -14.53
CA ILE A 145 -9.00 -20.55 -13.16
C ILE A 145 -9.66 -19.41 -12.39
N ASP A 146 -10.82 -19.65 -11.84
CA ASP A 146 -11.51 -18.70 -10.98
C ASP A 146 -10.70 -18.44 -9.71
N ARG A 147 -10.65 -17.20 -9.28
CA ARG A 147 -9.86 -16.79 -8.10
C ARG A 147 -10.31 -17.47 -6.81
N GLY A 148 -11.44 -17.97 -6.67
CA GLY A 148 -11.99 -18.46 -5.41
C GLY A 148 -12.22 -17.33 -4.38
N CYS A 149 -13.19 -17.50 -3.53
CA CYS A 149 -13.45 -16.61 -2.42
C CYS A 149 -12.48 -16.89 -1.26
N PRO A 150 -12.11 -15.88 -0.46
CA PRO A 150 -11.42 -16.12 0.79
C PRO A 150 -12.25 -17.03 1.70
N THR A 151 -11.58 -17.93 2.41
CA THR A 151 -12.21 -18.88 3.33
C THR A 151 -12.01 -18.46 4.78
N VAL A 152 -12.88 -18.93 5.67
CA VAL A 152 -12.76 -18.68 7.10
C VAL A 152 -11.48 -19.31 7.65
N ALA A 153 -10.84 -18.66 8.61
CA ALA A 153 -9.69 -19.24 9.30
C ALA A 153 -10.14 -20.44 10.16
N PRO A 154 -9.38 -21.55 10.17
CA PRO A 154 -9.71 -22.71 10.98
C PRO A 154 -9.63 -22.39 12.47
N ARG A 155 -10.45 -23.05 13.27
CA ARG A 155 -10.31 -23.04 14.73
C ARG A 155 -9.09 -23.85 15.13
N LEU A 156 -8.49 -23.48 16.26
CA LEU A 156 -7.36 -24.24 16.82
C LEU A 156 -7.78 -25.72 17.03
N GLY A 157 -7.00 -26.63 16.45
CA GLY A 157 -7.26 -28.06 16.49
C GLY A 157 -8.34 -28.58 15.53
N GLN A 158 -8.92 -27.72 14.67
CA GLN A 158 -10.00 -28.12 13.76
C GLN A 158 -9.61 -29.29 12.82
N HIS A 159 -8.38 -29.31 12.36
CA HIS A 159 -7.86 -30.30 11.41
C HIS A 159 -6.89 -31.31 12.03
N THR A 160 -6.83 -31.38 13.37
CA THR A 160 -5.88 -32.26 14.07
C THR A 160 -6.01 -33.71 13.60
N ASP A 161 -7.22 -34.28 13.68
CA ASP A 161 -7.44 -35.69 13.34
C ASP A 161 -7.28 -35.95 11.86
N GLU A 162 -7.78 -35.04 11.01
CA GLU A 162 -7.63 -35.09 9.55
C GLU A 162 -6.13 -35.20 9.16
N ILE A 163 -5.29 -34.31 9.71
CA ILE A 163 -3.86 -34.32 9.41
C ILE A 163 -3.18 -35.58 9.91
N LEU A 164 -3.51 -36.05 11.12
CA LEU A 164 -2.93 -37.26 11.69
C LEU A 164 -3.32 -38.52 10.90
N LEU A 165 -4.59 -38.62 10.50
CA LEU A 165 -5.11 -39.76 9.76
C LEU A 165 -4.69 -39.73 8.28
N GLU A 166 -4.96 -38.61 7.59
CA GLU A 166 -4.85 -38.55 6.13
C GLU A 166 -3.46 -38.16 5.63
N VAL A 167 -2.75 -37.27 6.33
CA VAL A 167 -1.42 -36.82 5.91
C VAL A 167 -0.31 -37.67 6.51
N LEU A 168 -0.41 -38.00 7.81
CA LEU A 168 0.59 -38.83 8.50
C LEU A 168 0.29 -40.32 8.42
N GLY A 169 -0.91 -40.72 7.96
CA GLY A 169 -1.27 -42.12 7.81
C GLY A 169 -1.40 -42.91 9.13
N MET A 170 -1.64 -42.20 10.24
CA MET A 170 -1.82 -42.82 11.54
C MET A 170 -3.14 -43.58 11.58
N THR A 171 -3.19 -44.66 12.37
CA THR A 171 -4.43 -45.39 12.62
C THR A 171 -5.30 -44.64 13.62
N SER A 172 -6.62 -44.87 13.56
CA SER A 172 -7.58 -44.29 14.52
C SER A 172 -7.24 -44.60 15.98
N ASN A 173 -6.66 -45.79 16.23
CA ASN A 173 -6.22 -46.20 17.58
C ASN A 173 -5.04 -45.38 18.06
N GLU A 174 -4.09 -45.08 17.19
CA GLU A 174 -2.92 -44.22 17.52
C GLU A 174 -3.36 -42.80 17.79
N VAL A 175 -4.26 -42.23 16.95
CA VAL A 175 -4.81 -40.87 17.16
C VAL A 175 -5.62 -40.83 18.45
N GLY A 176 -6.46 -41.82 18.74
CA GLY A 176 -7.22 -41.94 19.99
C GLY A 176 -6.27 -41.92 21.21
N LYS A 177 -5.17 -42.67 21.15
CA LYS A 177 -4.15 -42.67 22.22
C LYS A 177 -3.52 -41.32 22.44
N LEU A 178 -3.23 -40.57 21.37
CA LEU A 178 -2.69 -39.19 21.49
C LEU A 178 -3.67 -38.24 22.18
N HIS A 179 -4.98 -38.42 21.95
CA HIS A 179 -6.03 -37.66 22.66
C HIS A 179 -6.10 -38.07 24.14
N ASP A 180 -6.09 -39.39 24.43
CA ASP A 180 -6.13 -39.91 25.79
C ASP A 180 -4.92 -39.44 26.62
N ASP A 181 -3.74 -39.45 26.02
CA ASP A 181 -2.50 -38.99 26.61
C ASP A 181 -2.40 -37.43 26.70
N GLY A 182 -3.38 -36.71 26.15
CA GLY A 182 -3.43 -35.24 26.16
C GLY A 182 -2.34 -34.57 25.28
N VAL A 183 -1.78 -35.31 24.32
CA VAL A 183 -0.73 -34.81 23.40
C VAL A 183 -1.36 -33.94 22.31
N VAL A 184 -2.57 -34.28 21.88
CA VAL A 184 -3.35 -33.54 20.87
C VAL A 184 -4.75 -33.24 21.36
N ALA A 185 -5.39 -32.26 20.73
CA ALA A 185 -6.80 -31.93 20.98
C ALA A 185 -7.47 -31.52 19.66
N GLY A 186 -8.75 -31.85 19.53
CA GLY A 186 -9.62 -31.32 18.47
C GLY A 186 -10.09 -29.89 18.77
N ALA A 187 -10.82 -29.29 17.83
CA ALA A 187 -11.38 -27.96 18.01
C ALA A 187 -12.30 -27.92 19.24
N LYS A 188 -12.09 -26.93 20.09
CA LYS A 188 -13.07 -26.63 21.15
C LYS A 188 -14.28 -25.95 20.52
N ALA A 189 -15.46 -26.37 20.97
CA ALA A 189 -16.76 -25.82 20.54
C ALA A 189 -16.88 -24.32 20.85
#